data_5d0db1e1dd208d30d907293c9c72de5c
#
_entry.id   5d0db1e1dd208d30d907293c9c72de5c
#
_cell.length_a   1.000
_cell.length_b   1.000
_cell.length_c   1.000
_cell.angle_alpha   90.00
_cell.angle_beta   90.00
_cell.angle_gamma   90.00
#
_symmetry.space_group_name_H-M   'P 1'
#
loop_
_entity.id
_entity.type
_entity.pdbx_description
1 polymer ?
#
loop_
_entity_poly.entity_id
_entity_poly.type
_entity_poly.pdbx_seq_one_letter_code
_entity_poly.pdbx_strand_id
1 'polypeptide(L)'
;MRRSSRSRSRLGACTAALVLALTALVGGPAAPASAATTPVSVFGAWHCSNDACLWANVRTVAQFDSQNHWLIDRGDGRPSVNLVVLSFVNPLRLLNQTTDAGTLDGVPRGMTPDIVTYFTTHGIQVMLSIGGITYTDDWDTALGQNGTLLGQRAAAVATRFGVGIEIDYEQNTNPNLTQLQNFITAYRAVHPYTATGSDPTARLTIDTAAGDRWLIDLNRKATTDWLRTSTPVLDFANAMVPARQPSAATAQSNWQEHIDGKPQYSPPVPPLAPAKFTGALYIAEGNKVRPECTNYPSSVTNAVAPYLQSAAPNGAGTTTGMLGFMFWAAEKPSTRGIGTAPPNTCEGGVGAGATALAIPIPLPPLRQS
;
A
#
# COMPACT_ATOMS: atom_id res chain seq x y z
N MET A 1 -18.03 -41.90 -76.87
CA MET A 1 -19.46 -42.25 -77.14
C MET A 1 -20.30 -41.29 -76.33
N ARG A 2 -20.92 -40.33 -77.00
CA ARG A 2 -22.37 -40.16 -77.24
C ARG A 2 -23.15 -40.21 -75.91
N ARG A 3 -24.01 -39.30 -75.55
CA ARG A 3 -24.87 -38.24 -76.16
C ARG A 3 -25.39 -37.36 -75.00
N SER A 4 -25.37 -36.04 -75.01
CA SER A 4 -26.42 -35.16 -75.54
C SER A 4 -27.83 -35.41 -75.05
N SER A 5 -28.39 -34.49 -74.30
CA SER A 5 -29.66 -33.86 -74.72
C SER A 5 -30.03 -32.61 -73.86
N ARG A 6 -30.48 -31.64 -74.57
CA ARG A 6 -31.07 -30.36 -74.21
C ARG A 6 -32.51 -30.55 -73.67
N SER A 7 -33.01 -29.69 -72.83
CA SER A 7 -34.28 -29.03 -73.20
C SER A 7 -34.74 -28.05 -72.05
N ARG A 8 -34.82 -26.77 -72.40
CA ARG A 8 -35.92 -25.80 -72.43
C ARG A 8 -36.54 -25.37 -71.08
N SER A 9 -36.24 -24.16 -70.81
CA SER A 9 -37.05 -23.02 -70.38
C SER A 9 -38.56 -23.23 -70.12
N ARG A 10 -38.98 -22.71 -68.96
CA ARG A 10 -40.24 -21.95 -68.82
C ARG A 10 -40.10 -20.84 -67.81
N LEU A 11 -40.41 -19.60 -68.26
CA LEU A 11 -40.71 -18.44 -67.42
C LEU A 11 -41.98 -18.72 -66.62
N GLY A 12 -41.95 -18.37 -65.33
CA GLY A 12 -43.13 -18.26 -64.51
C GLY A 12 -42.97 -17.06 -63.59
N ALA A 13 -43.61 -15.98 -63.92
CA ALA A 13 -43.71 -14.82 -63.06
C ALA A 13 -44.60 -15.15 -61.85
N CYS A 14 -44.10 -14.91 -60.65
CA CYS A 14 -44.93 -14.86 -59.44
C CYS A 14 -44.55 -13.65 -58.63
N THR A 15 -45.54 -12.86 -58.45
CA THR A 15 -45.67 -11.64 -57.67
C THR A 15 -45.06 -11.75 -56.26
N ALA A 16 -44.18 -10.83 -55.93
CA ALA A 16 -43.63 -10.64 -54.62
C ALA A 16 -44.65 -9.96 -53.69
N ALA A 17 -45.13 -10.65 -52.70
CA ALA A 17 -45.82 -10.06 -51.58
C ALA A 17 -44.77 -9.68 -50.48
N LEU A 18 -44.56 -8.36 -50.33
CA LEU A 18 -43.69 -7.81 -49.31
C LEU A 18 -44.44 -7.85 -47.97
N VAL A 19 -44.14 -8.81 -47.13
CA VAL A 19 -44.57 -8.81 -45.70
C VAL A 19 -43.55 -8.05 -44.90
N LEU A 20 -43.86 -6.79 -44.52
CA LEU A 20 -43.12 -6.06 -43.51
C LEU A 20 -43.41 -6.68 -42.15
N ALA A 21 -42.49 -7.47 -41.63
CA ALA A 21 -42.48 -7.85 -40.23
C ALA A 21 -41.86 -6.70 -39.41
N LEU A 22 -42.72 -5.89 -38.76
CA LEU A 22 -42.28 -4.98 -37.70
C LEU A 22 -41.85 -5.84 -36.47
N THR A 23 -40.56 -6.10 -36.33
CA THR A 23 -40.01 -6.57 -35.06
C THR A 23 -39.93 -5.39 -34.12
N ALA A 24 -40.86 -5.29 -33.20
CA ALA A 24 -40.75 -4.40 -32.04
C ALA A 24 -39.55 -4.88 -31.22
N LEU A 25 -38.42 -4.15 -31.29
CA LEU A 25 -37.36 -4.26 -30.30
C LEU A 25 -37.91 -3.82 -28.94
N VAL A 26 -38.30 -4.77 -28.13
CA VAL A 26 -38.51 -4.56 -26.70
C VAL A 26 -37.12 -4.33 -26.13
N GLY A 27 -36.71 -3.06 -25.99
CA GLY A 27 -35.51 -2.69 -25.27
C GLY A 27 -35.70 -3.09 -23.82
N GLY A 28 -35.17 -4.27 -23.45
CA GLY A 28 -35.00 -4.61 -22.05
C GLY A 28 -34.11 -3.56 -21.38
N PRO A 29 -34.29 -3.28 -20.08
CA PRO A 29 -33.42 -2.36 -19.37
C PRO A 29 -31.98 -2.84 -19.55
N ALA A 30 -31.13 -1.95 -20.10
CA ALA A 30 -29.72 -2.23 -20.19
C ALA A 30 -29.22 -2.56 -18.78
N ALA A 31 -28.63 -3.74 -18.59
CA ALA A 31 -27.97 -4.05 -17.34
C ALA A 31 -26.97 -2.92 -17.04
N PRO A 32 -26.93 -2.42 -15.79
CA PRO A 32 -25.97 -1.39 -15.45
C PRO A 32 -24.58 -1.90 -15.81
N ALA A 33 -23.86 -1.12 -16.62
CA ALA A 33 -22.48 -1.42 -16.93
C ALA A 33 -21.74 -1.58 -15.60
N SER A 34 -21.18 -2.77 -15.37
CA SER A 34 -20.32 -3.00 -14.20
C SER A 34 -19.23 -1.94 -14.26
N ALA A 35 -19.16 -1.08 -13.25
CA ALA A 35 -18.10 -0.10 -13.16
C ALA A 35 -16.76 -0.84 -13.24
N ALA A 36 -15.89 -0.41 -14.16
CA ALA A 36 -14.58 -1.00 -14.29
C ALA A 36 -13.83 -0.80 -12.97
N THR A 37 -13.41 -1.90 -12.35
CA THR A 37 -12.62 -1.84 -11.11
C THR A 37 -11.20 -1.39 -11.45
N THR A 38 -10.68 -0.41 -10.69
CA THR A 38 -9.31 0.04 -10.84
C THR A 38 -8.36 -0.96 -10.17
N PRO A 39 -7.36 -1.51 -10.87
CA PRO A 39 -6.37 -2.37 -10.25
C PRO A 39 -5.62 -1.61 -9.14
N VAL A 40 -5.45 -2.22 -7.97
CA VAL A 40 -4.58 -1.66 -6.93
C VAL A 40 -3.12 -1.79 -7.34
N SER A 41 -2.33 -0.75 -7.04
CA SER A 41 -0.92 -0.69 -7.41
C SER A 41 0.00 -1.18 -6.28
N VAL A 42 -0.34 -0.90 -5.02
CA VAL A 42 0.45 -1.28 -3.85
C VAL A 42 -0.17 -2.47 -3.15
N PHE A 43 0.63 -3.47 -2.89
CA PHE A 43 0.31 -4.57 -2.01
C PHE A 43 1.56 -4.85 -1.18
N GLY A 44 1.62 -4.26 0.01
CA GLY A 44 2.85 -4.18 0.76
C GLY A 44 2.75 -4.75 2.17
N ALA A 45 3.91 -4.86 2.81
CA ALA A 45 4.00 -5.29 4.19
C ALA A 45 5.04 -4.45 4.94
N TRP A 46 4.71 -4.05 6.17
CA TRP A 46 5.72 -3.61 7.12
C TRP A 46 6.45 -4.83 7.66
N HIS A 47 7.75 -4.77 7.63
CA HIS A 47 8.62 -5.80 8.17
C HIS A 47 9.31 -5.29 9.44
N CYS A 48 8.90 -5.86 10.57
CA CYS A 48 9.37 -5.46 11.90
C CYS A 48 10.21 -6.57 12.45
N SER A 49 11.19 -7.06 12.05
CA SER A 49 12.11 -8.11 12.52
C SER A 49 11.63 -9.00 13.71
N ASN A 50 12.06 -10.20 13.79
CA ASN A 50 11.65 -11.19 14.81
C ASN A 50 12.00 -10.82 16.26
N ASP A 51 12.83 -9.82 16.46
CA ASP A 51 13.30 -9.32 17.75
C ASP A 51 12.56 -8.05 18.20
N ALA A 52 11.27 -8.02 18.00
CA ALA A 52 10.38 -6.91 18.41
C ALA A 52 10.71 -5.58 17.71
N CYS A 53 10.91 -5.62 16.39
CA CYS A 53 11.16 -4.45 15.55
C CYS A 53 12.49 -3.75 15.81
N LEU A 54 13.46 -4.44 16.37
CA LEU A 54 14.73 -3.80 16.70
C LEU A 54 15.75 -3.84 15.58
N TRP A 55 15.71 -4.81 14.70
CA TRP A 55 16.71 -4.99 13.63
C TRP A 55 18.18 -4.83 14.13
N ALA A 56 18.41 -5.07 15.43
CA ALA A 56 19.75 -4.94 16.02
C ALA A 56 20.71 -6.00 15.50
N ASN A 57 20.21 -7.19 15.23
CA ASN A 57 21.01 -8.33 14.85
C ASN A 57 21.24 -8.37 13.34
N VAL A 58 22.52 -8.43 12.95
CA VAL A 58 22.91 -8.68 11.57
C VAL A 58 22.65 -10.15 11.23
N ARG A 59 21.92 -10.40 10.15
CA ARG A 59 21.65 -11.74 9.61
C ARG A 59 22.28 -11.86 8.24
N THR A 60 22.77 -13.04 7.92
CA THR A 60 23.08 -13.36 6.52
C THR A 60 21.78 -13.45 5.72
N VAL A 61 21.86 -13.26 4.40
CA VAL A 61 20.70 -13.42 3.51
C VAL A 61 20.04 -14.79 3.70
N ALA A 62 20.82 -15.86 3.85
CA ALA A 62 20.29 -17.21 4.06
C ALA A 62 19.52 -17.35 5.39
N GLN A 63 20.03 -16.73 6.47
CA GLN A 63 19.31 -16.71 7.76
C GLN A 63 18.01 -15.90 7.66
N PHE A 64 18.03 -14.79 6.95
CA PHE A 64 16.85 -13.96 6.73
C PHE A 64 15.82 -14.71 5.86
N ASP A 65 16.27 -15.29 4.76
CA ASP A 65 15.45 -16.05 3.83
C ASP A 65 14.75 -17.23 4.51
N SER A 66 15.44 -17.94 5.38
CA SER A 66 14.88 -19.09 6.10
C SER A 66 13.59 -18.77 6.89
N GLN A 67 13.37 -17.51 7.21
CA GLN A 67 12.18 -17.03 7.93
C GLN A 67 11.21 -16.22 7.06
N ASN A 68 11.70 -15.67 5.96
CA ASN A 68 10.99 -14.66 5.19
C ASN A 68 10.80 -15.03 3.71
N HIS A 69 11.18 -16.25 3.30
CA HIS A 69 11.11 -16.70 1.91
C HIS A 69 9.75 -16.49 1.26
N TRP A 70 8.68 -16.63 2.02
CA TRP A 70 7.31 -16.42 1.55
C TRP A 70 7.03 -15.01 1.01
N LEU A 71 7.84 -14.01 1.40
CA LEU A 71 7.71 -12.65 0.85
C LEU A 71 8.14 -12.61 -0.61
N ILE A 72 9.18 -13.38 -0.97
CA ILE A 72 9.71 -13.43 -2.33
C ILE A 72 9.16 -14.57 -3.17
N ASP A 73 8.61 -15.59 -2.54
CA ASP A 73 7.93 -16.70 -3.21
C ASP A 73 6.72 -17.17 -2.39
N ARG A 74 5.53 -16.94 -2.89
CA ARG A 74 4.27 -17.37 -2.28
C ARG A 74 3.88 -18.81 -2.62
N GLY A 75 4.79 -19.57 -3.26
CA GLY A 75 4.59 -20.96 -3.64
C GLY A 75 4.24 -21.18 -5.12
N ASP A 76 4.13 -20.11 -5.89
CA ASP A 76 3.91 -20.15 -7.35
C ASP A 76 5.03 -19.46 -8.15
N GLY A 77 6.18 -19.22 -7.52
CA GLY A 77 7.32 -18.52 -8.11
C GLY A 77 7.14 -17.01 -8.20
N ARG A 78 6.13 -16.46 -7.53
CA ARG A 78 5.85 -15.02 -7.52
C ARG A 78 5.91 -14.46 -6.09
N PRO A 79 6.37 -13.22 -5.92
CA PRO A 79 6.35 -12.57 -4.62
C PRO A 79 4.94 -12.44 -4.05
N SER A 80 4.84 -12.46 -2.72
CA SER A 80 3.59 -12.20 -2.02
C SER A 80 3.21 -10.73 -2.00
N VAL A 81 4.21 -9.84 -2.10
CA VAL A 81 4.08 -8.38 -2.01
C VAL A 81 4.91 -7.69 -3.10
N ASN A 82 4.62 -6.46 -3.41
CA ASN A 82 5.44 -5.63 -4.30
C ASN A 82 6.16 -4.47 -3.58
N LEU A 83 5.88 -4.31 -2.28
CA LEU A 83 6.51 -3.31 -1.42
C LEU A 83 6.78 -3.93 -0.04
N VAL A 84 7.99 -3.71 0.48
CA VAL A 84 8.34 -4.02 1.87
C VAL A 84 8.86 -2.75 2.53
N VAL A 85 8.33 -2.43 3.70
CA VAL A 85 8.77 -1.31 4.52
C VAL A 85 9.48 -1.86 5.76
N LEU A 86 10.80 -1.68 5.83
CA LEU A 86 11.60 -2.13 6.97
C LEU A 86 11.39 -1.18 8.16
N SER A 87 10.87 -1.67 9.25
CA SER A 87 10.42 -0.90 10.42
C SER A 87 11.15 -1.39 11.67
N PHE A 88 11.80 -0.52 12.45
CA PHE A 88 11.80 0.92 12.39
C PHE A 88 13.20 1.50 12.57
N VAL A 89 13.44 2.67 11.99
CA VAL A 89 14.59 3.52 12.28
C VAL A 89 14.19 4.52 13.36
N ASN A 90 14.96 4.58 14.46
CA ASN A 90 14.72 5.55 15.51
C ASN A 90 15.12 6.97 15.06
N PRO A 91 14.22 7.97 15.08
CA PRO A 91 14.48 9.31 14.54
C PRO A 91 15.58 10.07 15.28
N LEU A 92 15.66 9.94 16.62
CA LEU A 92 16.69 10.62 17.41
C LEU A 92 18.07 10.01 17.18
N ARG A 93 18.16 8.68 17.04
CA ARG A 93 19.39 8.00 16.68
C ARG A 93 19.85 8.37 15.27
N LEU A 94 18.91 8.51 14.34
CA LEU A 94 19.19 8.95 12.98
C LEU A 94 19.72 10.38 12.95
N LEU A 95 19.07 11.31 13.64
CA LEU A 95 19.51 12.70 13.77
C LEU A 95 20.96 12.76 14.27
N ASN A 96 21.27 12.00 15.30
CA ASN A 96 22.57 12.02 15.97
C ASN A 96 23.63 11.10 15.31
N GLN A 97 23.26 10.37 14.25
CA GLN A 97 24.11 9.35 13.63
C GLN A 97 24.71 8.38 14.64
N THR A 98 23.91 7.93 15.59
CA THR A 98 24.36 7.05 16.67
C THR A 98 24.97 5.77 16.12
N THR A 99 26.15 5.43 16.60
CA THR A 99 26.81 4.16 16.30
C THR A 99 27.09 3.43 17.62
N ASP A 100 26.43 2.28 17.79
CA ASP A 100 26.56 1.42 18.97
C ASP A 100 26.36 -0.06 18.59
N ALA A 101 26.04 -0.90 19.56
CA ALA A 101 25.83 -2.33 19.32
C ALA A 101 24.61 -2.61 18.40
N GLY A 102 23.58 -1.75 18.43
CA GLY A 102 22.33 -1.94 17.70
C GLY A 102 22.21 -1.11 16.42
N THR A 103 22.96 -0.01 16.30
CA THR A 103 22.86 0.92 15.20
C THR A 103 24.22 1.26 14.59
N LEU A 104 24.18 1.65 13.31
CA LEU A 104 25.31 2.21 12.57
C LEU A 104 24.83 3.47 11.86
N ASP A 105 25.41 4.63 12.23
CA ASP A 105 24.98 5.94 11.71
C ASP A 105 23.47 6.19 11.87
N GLY A 106 22.90 5.72 12.97
CA GLY A 106 21.49 5.86 13.31
C GLY A 106 20.55 4.84 12.68
N VAL A 107 21.03 3.98 11.79
CA VAL A 107 20.22 2.92 11.18
C VAL A 107 20.46 1.59 11.91
N PRO A 108 19.43 0.80 12.21
CA PRO A 108 19.63 -0.53 12.80
C PRO A 108 20.58 -1.40 11.99
N ARG A 109 21.51 -2.09 12.69
CA ARG A 109 22.58 -2.87 12.03
C ARG A 109 22.07 -4.01 11.16
N GLY A 110 20.91 -4.56 11.47
CA GLY A 110 20.28 -5.63 10.68
C GLY A 110 19.65 -5.16 9.37
N MET A 111 19.40 -3.85 9.21
CA MET A 111 18.96 -3.26 7.95
C MET A 111 20.17 -3.04 7.06
N THR A 112 20.54 -4.05 6.29
CA THR A 112 21.75 -4.04 5.46
C THR A 112 21.43 -3.88 3.97
N PRO A 113 22.37 -3.40 3.15
CA PRO A 113 22.21 -3.39 1.69
C PRO A 113 21.89 -4.77 1.11
N ASP A 114 22.42 -5.85 1.71
CA ASP A 114 22.15 -7.22 1.26
C ASP A 114 20.67 -7.60 1.45
N ILE A 115 20.05 -7.18 2.56
CA ILE A 115 18.62 -7.38 2.78
C ILE A 115 17.77 -6.55 1.79
N VAL A 116 18.19 -5.33 1.47
CA VAL A 116 17.52 -4.54 0.42
C VAL A 116 17.66 -5.26 -0.93
N THR A 117 18.85 -5.74 -1.27
CA THR A 117 19.11 -6.48 -2.51
C THR A 117 18.29 -7.77 -2.58
N TYR A 118 18.13 -8.48 -1.47
CA TYR A 118 17.29 -9.68 -1.37
C TYR A 118 15.87 -9.43 -1.88
N PHE A 119 15.26 -8.31 -1.52
CA PHE A 119 13.93 -7.95 -2.00
C PHE A 119 13.93 -7.42 -3.44
N THR A 120 14.84 -6.51 -3.74
CA THR A 120 14.82 -5.81 -5.05
C THR A 120 15.14 -6.73 -6.22
N THR A 121 15.96 -7.77 -6.03
CA THR A 121 16.23 -8.80 -7.04
C THR A 121 14.99 -9.65 -7.39
N HIS A 122 13.99 -9.65 -6.50
CA HIS A 122 12.69 -10.32 -6.74
C HIS A 122 11.58 -9.33 -7.19
N GLY A 123 11.96 -8.10 -7.57
CA GLY A 123 11.01 -7.09 -8.03
C GLY A 123 10.19 -6.42 -6.93
N ILE A 124 10.58 -6.61 -5.66
CA ILE A 124 9.93 -6.01 -4.51
C ILE A 124 10.63 -4.69 -4.19
N GLN A 125 9.89 -3.60 -4.12
CA GLN A 125 10.42 -2.31 -3.71
C GLN A 125 10.61 -2.26 -2.19
N VAL A 126 11.65 -1.54 -1.74
CA VAL A 126 11.96 -1.42 -0.32
C VAL A 126 11.89 0.03 0.13
N MET A 127 11.35 0.26 1.32
CA MET A 127 11.42 1.53 2.04
C MET A 127 11.91 1.30 3.47
N LEU A 128 12.40 2.35 4.12
CA LEU A 128 12.68 2.36 5.56
C LEU A 128 11.66 3.25 6.26
N SER A 129 11.01 2.72 7.29
CA SER A 129 10.11 3.49 8.15
C SER A 129 10.90 4.13 9.28
N ILE A 130 10.76 5.44 9.43
CA ILE A 130 11.34 6.20 10.54
C ILE A 130 10.21 6.44 11.54
N GLY A 131 10.32 5.85 12.75
CA GLY A 131 9.36 6.09 13.82
C GLY A 131 8.73 4.85 14.41
N GLY A 132 7.42 4.82 14.38
CA GLY A 132 6.58 3.87 15.11
C GLY A 132 6.18 4.39 16.49
N ILE A 133 5.12 3.80 17.05
CA ILE A 133 4.52 4.25 18.32
C ILE A 133 5.53 4.33 19.50
N THR A 134 6.51 3.44 19.51
CA THR A 134 7.52 3.39 20.59
C THR A 134 8.56 4.51 20.49
N TYR A 135 8.62 5.21 19.36
CA TYR A 135 9.57 6.29 19.11
C TYR A 135 8.91 7.66 18.97
N THR A 136 7.67 7.82 19.45
CA THR A 136 6.96 9.11 19.41
C THR A 136 7.73 10.21 20.12
N ASP A 137 8.23 9.96 21.34
CA ASP A 137 9.02 10.92 22.11
C ASP A 137 10.38 11.23 21.45
N ASP A 138 10.98 10.24 20.80
CA ASP A 138 12.22 10.41 20.03
C ASP A 138 12.00 11.27 18.78
N TRP A 139 10.83 11.15 18.13
CA TRP A 139 10.42 12.06 17.07
C TRP A 139 10.29 13.50 17.56
N ASP A 140 9.56 13.71 18.65
CA ASP A 140 9.37 15.04 19.23
C ASP A 140 10.72 15.69 19.61
N THR A 141 11.60 14.90 20.20
CA THR A 141 12.95 15.34 20.57
C THR A 141 13.78 15.67 19.32
N ALA A 142 13.80 14.79 18.34
CA ALA A 142 14.58 14.99 17.12
C ALA A 142 14.09 16.20 16.28
N LEU A 143 12.78 16.33 16.13
CA LEU A 143 12.18 17.50 15.48
C LEU A 143 12.45 18.77 16.25
N GLY A 144 12.33 18.74 17.61
CA GLY A 144 12.62 19.87 18.49
C GLY A 144 14.08 20.32 18.41
N GLN A 145 15.01 19.40 18.18
CA GLN A 145 16.41 19.72 17.97
C GLN A 145 16.67 20.31 16.56
N ASN A 146 16.34 19.55 15.51
CA ASN A 146 16.61 20.01 14.14
C ASN A 146 15.89 19.16 13.06
N GLY A 147 14.66 19.52 12.72
CA GLY A 147 13.89 18.81 11.68
C GLY A 147 14.55 18.87 10.29
N THR A 148 15.21 19.98 9.96
CA THR A 148 15.94 20.10 8.68
C THR A 148 17.10 19.12 8.60
N LEU A 149 17.94 19.02 9.63
CA LEU A 149 19.06 18.08 9.67
C LEU A 149 18.56 16.64 9.65
N LEU A 150 17.47 16.34 10.37
CA LEU A 150 16.87 15.00 10.34
C LEU A 150 16.42 14.62 8.92
N GLY A 151 15.80 15.55 8.18
CA GLY A 151 15.42 15.33 6.78
C GLY A 151 16.63 15.10 5.86
N GLN A 152 17.71 15.82 6.06
CA GLN A 152 18.97 15.59 5.34
C GLN A 152 19.58 14.21 5.66
N ARG A 153 19.53 13.77 6.93
CA ARG A 153 19.99 12.44 7.34
C ARG A 153 19.13 11.34 6.71
N ALA A 154 17.82 11.53 6.69
CA ALA A 154 16.90 10.59 6.03
C ALA A 154 17.19 10.49 4.52
N ALA A 155 17.43 11.62 3.84
CA ALA A 155 17.80 11.63 2.43
C ALA A 155 19.14 10.92 2.16
N ALA A 156 20.15 11.13 3.03
CA ALA A 156 21.42 10.41 2.93
C ALA A 156 21.27 8.90 3.10
N VAL A 157 20.39 8.45 4.01
CA VAL A 157 20.07 7.03 4.18
C VAL A 157 19.35 6.49 2.95
N ALA A 158 18.35 7.19 2.42
CA ALA A 158 17.68 6.82 1.18
C ALA A 158 18.67 6.62 0.02
N THR A 159 19.60 7.55 -0.15
CA THR A 159 20.67 7.45 -1.17
C THR A 159 21.57 6.23 -0.91
N ARG A 160 22.02 6.03 0.35
CA ARG A 160 22.94 4.95 0.71
C ARG A 160 22.37 3.56 0.41
N PHE A 161 21.08 3.38 0.65
CA PHE A 161 20.41 2.09 0.49
C PHE A 161 19.67 1.95 -0.85
N GLY A 162 19.47 3.04 -1.59
CA GLY A 162 18.66 3.03 -2.81
C GLY A 162 17.16 2.80 -2.53
N VAL A 163 16.63 3.34 -1.43
CA VAL A 163 15.27 3.06 -0.93
C VAL A 163 14.49 4.34 -0.68
N GLY A 164 13.17 4.23 -0.59
CA GLY A 164 12.30 5.31 -0.12
C GLY A 164 12.28 5.42 1.42
N ILE A 165 11.65 6.47 1.90
CA ILE A 165 11.45 6.71 3.34
C ILE A 165 9.96 6.82 3.65
N GLU A 166 9.56 6.21 4.75
CA GLU A 166 8.24 6.37 5.35
C GLU A 166 8.37 7.15 6.65
N ILE A 167 7.46 8.09 6.85
CA ILE A 167 7.31 8.88 8.07
C ILE A 167 6.24 8.22 8.93
N ASP A 168 6.63 7.63 10.06
CA ASP A 168 5.72 7.06 11.04
C ASP A 168 5.83 7.86 12.35
N TYR A 169 5.22 9.05 12.34
CA TYR A 169 5.22 9.98 13.46
C TYR A 169 3.87 9.95 14.16
N GLU A 170 3.80 9.21 15.27
CA GLU A 170 2.55 8.89 15.93
C GLU A 170 2.19 9.84 17.11
N GLN A 171 2.59 11.10 17.03
CA GLN A 171 2.23 12.10 18.05
C GLN A 171 0.79 12.58 17.84
N ASN A 172 -0.09 12.15 18.75
CA ASN A 172 -1.52 12.49 18.71
C ASN A 172 -1.85 13.86 19.33
N THR A 173 -0.97 14.37 20.21
CA THR A 173 -1.20 15.62 20.94
C THR A 173 -0.11 16.63 20.60
N ASN A 174 -0.47 17.71 19.93
CA ASN A 174 0.44 18.78 19.55
C ASN A 174 1.67 18.32 18.74
N PRO A 175 1.51 17.60 17.61
CA PRO A 175 2.64 17.20 16.79
C PRO A 175 3.42 18.42 16.29
N ASN A 176 4.74 18.29 16.21
CA ASN A 176 5.61 19.36 15.73
C ASN A 176 5.58 19.47 14.20
N LEU A 177 4.44 19.89 13.65
CA LEU A 177 4.18 19.94 12.22
C LEU A 177 5.08 20.93 11.46
N THR A 178 5.54 22.00 12.12
CA THR A 178 6.47 22.95 11.52
C THR A 178 7.82 22.30 11.25
N GLN A 179 8.36 21.58 12.21
CA GLN A 179 9.65 20.92 12.02
C GLN A 179 9.53 19.67 11.15
N LEU A 180 8.39 19.01 11.15
CA LEU A 180 8.11 17.93 10.20
C LEU A 180 8.05 18.45 8.75
N GLN A 181 7.48 19.66 8.53
CA GLN A 181 7.56 20.33 7.24
C GLN A 181 9.02 20.63 6.83
N ASN A 182 9.86 21.05 7.77
CA ASN A 182 11.28 21.28 7.51
C ASN A 182 12.00 19.97 7.15
N PHE A 183 11.68 18.87 7.82
CA PHE A 183 12.14 17.52 7.47
C PHE A 183 11.79 17.18 6.01
N ILE A 184 10.51 17.29 5.65
CA ILE A 184 10.04 16.98 4.30
C ILE A 184 10.72 17.87 3.26
N THR A 185 10.84 19.16 3.53
CA THR A 185 11.49 20.13 2.64
C THR A 185 12.96 19.76 2.41
N ALA A 186 13.68 19.43 3.48
CA ALA A 186 15.09 19.04 3.40
C ALA A 186 15.29 17.71 2.65
N TYR A 187 14.42 16.74 2.86
CA TYR A 187 14.44 15.50 2.09
C TYR A 187 14.20 15.76 0.59
N ARG A 188 13.19 16.57 0.27
CA ARG A 188 12.82 16.91 -1.12
C ARG A 188 13.86 17.76 -1.84
N ALA A 189 14.69 18.50 -1.12
CA ALA A 189 15.82 19.23 -1.69
C ALA A 189 16.89 18.27 -2.28
N VAL A 190 17.01 17.05 -1.74
CA VAL A 190 17.93 16.00 -2.23
C VAL A 190 17.23 15.07 -3.22
N HIS A 191 16.04 14.62 -2.88
CA HIS A 191 15.21 13.71 -3.66
C HIS A 191 13.91 14.40 -4.06
N PRO A 192 13.89 15.17 -5.16
CA PRO A 192 12.69 15.85 -5.63
C PRO A 192 11.54 14.86 -5.89
N TYR A 193 10.32 15.31 -5.65
CA TYR A 193 9.14 14.52 -5.97
C TYR A 193 9.13 14.15 -7.46
N THR A 194 8.87 12.87 -7.77
CA THR A 194 8.73 12.40 -9.14
C THR A 194 7.37 11.72 -9.32
N ALA A 195 6.56 12.22 -10.25
CA ALA A 195 5.26 11.64 -10.54
C ALA A 195 5.36 10.21 -11.13
N THR A 196 6.49 9.86 -11.72
CA THR A 196 6.71 8.53 -12.31
C THR A 196 7.01 7.45 -11.27
N GLY A 197 7.48 7.83 -10.06
CA GLY A 197 7.91 6.88 -9.04
C GLY A 197 9.04 5.96 -9.49
N SER A 198 9.76 6.31 -10.57
CA SER A 198 10.83 5.49 -11.14
C SER A 198 12.11 5.50 -10.31
N ASP A 199 12.30 6.52 -9.48
CA ASP A 199 13.40 6.62 -8.54
C ASP A 199 12.94 6.16 -7.15
N PRO A 200 13.40 5.00 -6.65
CA PRO A 200 13.01 4.52 -5.32
C PRO A 200 13.34 5.53 -4.21
N THR A 201 14.46 6.26 -4.34
CA THR A 201 14.90 7.22 -3.31
C THR A 201 14.01 8.46 -3.24
N ALA A 202 13.29 8.77 -4.32
CA ALA A 202 12.34 9.87 -4.34
C ALA A 202 11.01 9.52 -3.64
N ARG A 203 10.77 8.27 -3.27
CA ARG A 203 9.54 7.89 -2.58
C ARG A 203 9.57 8.31 -1.11
N LEU A 204 8.58 9.12 -0.73
CA LEU A 204 8.39 9.59 0.64
C LEU A 204 6.92 9.47 1.00
N THR A 205 6.60 8.68 2.00
CA THR A 205 5.23 8.38 2.45
C THR A 205 5.02 8.78 3.90
N ILE A 206 3.78 8.73 4.36
CA ILE A 206 3.43 9.02 5.73
C ILE A 206 2.36 8.06 6.22
N ASP A 207 2.46 7.66 7.47
CA ASP A 207 1.42 6.91 8.14
C ASP A 207 0.39 7.82 8.78
N THR A 208 -0.87 7.43 8.68
CA THR A 208 -2.02 8.07 9.29
C THR A 208 -2.81 7.06 10.11
N ALA A 209 -3.69 7.51 10.99
CA ALA A 209 -4.54 6.59 11.74
C ALA A 209 -5.50 5.80 10.83
N ALA A 210 -6.01 4.69 11.35
CA ALA A 210 -7.00 3.87 10.64
C ALA A 210 -8.28 4.66 10.33
N GLY A 211 -8.71 5.52 11.26
CA GLY A 211 -9.92 6.32 11.15
C GLY A 211 -9.75 7.71 11.77
N ASP A 212 -10.84 8.32 12.21
CA ASP A 212 -10.94 9.76 12.46
C ASP A 212 -10.57 10.23 13.88
N ARG A 213 -10.21 9.33 14.77
CA ARG A 213 -10.11 9.68 16.22
C ARG A 213 -8.68 9.85 16.71
N TRP A 214 -7.70 9.69 15.85
CA TRP A 214 -6.30 9.73 16.20
C TRP A 214 -5.48 10.37 15.11
N LEU A 215 -4.38 11.01 15.44
CA LEU A 215 -3.49 11.75 14.53
C LEU A 215 -4.21 12.80 13.67
N ILE A 216 -5.24 13.46 14.21
CA ILE A 216 -6.12 14.35 13.43
C ILE A 216 -5.35 15.53 12.85
N ASP A 217 -4.46 16.15 13.63
CA ASP A 217 -3.70 17.31 13.18
C ASP A 217 -2.65 16.92 12.13
N LEU A 218 -2.00 15.77 12.31
CA LEU A 218 -1.08 15.22 11.33
C LEU A 218 -1.82 14.89 10.02
N ASN A 219 -2.94 14.19 10.12
CA ASN A 219 -3.77 13.83 8.97
C ASN A 219 -4.29 15.09 8.22
N ARG A 220 -4.75 16.10 8.97
CA ARG A 220 -5.17 17.39 8.39
C ARG A 220 -4.03 18.04 7.61
N LYS A 221 -2.84 18.15 8.21
CA LYS A 221 -1.66 18.73 7.58
C LYS A 221 -1.25 17.93 6.34
N ALA A 222 -1.20 16.61 6.45
CA ALA A 222 -0.86 15.74 5.33
C ALA A 222 -1.83 15.92 4.15
N THR A 223 -3.12 15.89 4.42
CA THR A 223 -4.15 16.01 3.36
C THR A 223 -4.21 17.41 2.77
N THR A 224 -4.07 18.46 3.61
CA THR A 224 -4.13 19.84 3.13
C THR A 224 -2.92 20.24 2.31
N ASP A 225 -1.71 19.82 2.72
CA ASP A 225 -0.49 20.39 2.18
C ASP A 225 0.39 19.39 1.43
N TRP A 226 0.51 18.15 1.90
CA TRP A 226 1.55 17.24 1.42
C TRP A 226 1.09 16.22 0.37
N LEU A 227 -0.18 15.82 0.43
CA LEU A 227 -0.78 14.82 -0.44
C LEU A 227 -1.65 15.42 -1.56
N ARG A 228 -1.60 16.73 -1.75
CA ARG A 228 -2.35 17.41 -2.80
C ARG A 228 -2.00 16.86 -4.19
N THR A 229 -2.99 16.73 -5.04
CA THR A 229 -2.78 16.23 -6.41
C THR A 229 -2.06 17.23 -7.31
N SER A 230 -2.21 18.54 -7.04
CA SER A 230 -1.63 19.60 -7.89
C SER A 230 -0.15 19.88 -7.61
N THR A 231 0.27 19.79 -6.34
CA THR A 231 1.64 20.04 -5.91
C THR A 231 2.04 19.14 -4.76
N PRO A 232 2.08 17.81 -4.99
CA PRO A 232 2.36 16.88 -3.91
C PRO A 232 3.82 16.96 -3.50
N VAL A 233 4.05 16.71 -2.22
CA VAL A 233 5.40 16.51 -1.67
C VAL A 233 5.56 15.13 -1.05
N LEU A 234 4.45 14.45 -0.73
CA LEU A 234 4.41 13.04 -0.36
C LEU A 234 3.74 12.22 -1.47
N ASP A 235 4.18 10.98 -1.61
CA ASP A 235 3.65 10.07 -2.62
C ASP A 235 2.26 9.56 -2.24
N PHE A 236 2.11 9.04 -1.02
CA PHE A 236 0.85 8.54 -0.50
C PHE A 236 0.88 8.43 1.02
N ALA A 237 -0.28 8.18 1.60
CA ALA A 237 -0.46 7.86 3.01
C ALA A 237 -0.90 6.41 3.19
N ASN A 238 -0.49 5.81 4.31
CA ASN A 238 -0.95 4.50 4.76
C ASN A 238 -1.89 4.65 5.96
N ALA A 239 -2.98 3.89 5.97
CA ALA A 239 -3.79 3.73 7.17
C ALA A 239 -3.05 2.82 8.16
N MET A 240 -2.90 3.28 9.40
CA MET A 240 -2.29 2.49 10.48
C MET A 240 -3.32 1.92 11.46
N VAL A 241 -2.81 1.40 12.58
CA VAL A 241 -3.59 0.88 13.70
C VAL A 241 -4.60 -0.19 13.26
N PRO A 242 -4.14 -1.17 12.47
CA PRO A 242 -5.01 -2.21 11.94
C PRO A 242 -5.68 -3.04 13.03
N ALA A 243 -5.09 -3.12 14.23
CA ALA A 243 -5.67 -3.80 15.40
C ALA A 243 -7.01 -3.21 15.88
N ARG A 244 -7.37 -2.01 15.45
CA ARG A 244 -8.67 -1.39 15.75
C ARG A 244 -9.73 -1.66 14.70
N GLN A 245 -9.46 -2.53 13.77
CA GLN A 245 -10.33 -2.85 12.65
C GLN A 245 -10.82 -4.31 12.76
N PRO A 246 -11.84 -4.59 13.61
CA PRO A 246 -12.23 -5.97 13.95
C PRO A 246 -12.93 -6.72 12.81
N SER A 247 -13.23 -6.04 11.69
CA SER A 247 -13.88 -6.66 10.53
C SER A 247 -13.56 -5.91 9.25
N ALA A 248 -13.80 -6.54 8.10
CA ALA A 248 -13.67 -5.90 6.80
C ALA A 248 -14.56 -4.65 6.69
N ALA A 249 -15.78 -4.70 7.19
CA ALA A 249 -16.71 -3.57 7.16
C ALA A 249 -16.19 -2.39 8.00
N THR A 250 -15.63 -2.67 9.19
CA THR A 250 -15.04 -1.62 10.03
C THR A 250 -13.81 -1.00 9.36
N ALA A 251 -12.96 -1.83 8.74
CA ALA A 251 -11.81 -1.34 8.00
C ALA A 251 -12.22 -0.42 6.85
N GLN A 252 -13.17 -0.85 6.03
CA GLN A 252 -13.71 -0.04 4.93
C GLN A 252 -14.32 1.28 5.42
N SER A 253 -15.08 1.24 6.51
CA SER A 253 -15.67 2.45 7.11
C SER A 253 -14.58 3.43 7.57
N ASN A 254 -13.53 2.94 8.23
CA ASN A 254 -12.43 3.79 8.68
C ASN A 254 -11.66 4.40 7.50
N TRP A 255 -11.41 3.64 6.44
CA TRP A 255 -10.75 4.17 5.24
C TRP A 255 -11.63 5.18 4.52
N GLN A 256 -12.93 4.92 4.46
CA GLN A 256 -13.89 5.86 3.86
C GLN A 256 -13.91 7.22 4.58
N GLU A 257 -13.73 7.26 5.90
CA GLU A 257 -13.62 8.51 6.65
C GLU A 257 -12.48 9.42 6.15
N HIS A 258 -11.33 8.83 5.77
CA HIS A 258 -10.24 9.60 5.16
C HIS A 258 -10.59 10.08 3.75
N ILE A 259 -11.23 9.23 2.97
CA ILE A 259 -11.60 9.50 1.57
C ILE A 259 -12.64 10.62 1.50
N ASP A 260 -13.61 10.61 2.41
CA ASP A 260 -14.66 11.65 2.47
C ASP A 260 -14.20 12.94 3.15
N GLY A 261 -13.10 12.87 3.91
CA GLY A 261 -12.69 13.92 4.82
C GLY A 261 -13.50 13.95 6.09
N LYS A 262 -13.25 14.93 6.93
CA LYS A 262 -13.83 15.05 8.28
C LYS A 262 -14.33 16.48 8.51
N PRO A 263 -15.48 16.85 7.93
CA PRO A 263 -16.02 18.20 8.03
C PRO A 263 -16.47 18.56 9.44
N GLN A 264 -16.71 17.58 10.32
CA GLN A 264 -17.13 17.77 11.72
C GLN A 264 -16.05 18.34 12.61
N TYR A 265 -14.78 18.33 12.20
CA TYR A 265 -13.69 18.91 12.98
C TYR A 265 -13.50 20.39 12.69
N SER A 266 -12.91 21.13 13.63
CA SER A 266 -12.59 22.55 13.48
C SER A 266 -11.08 22.77 13.74
N PRO A 267 -10.31 23.12 12.70
CA PRO A 267 -10.67 23.17 11.30
C PRO A 267 -10.97 21.78 10.72
N PRO A 268 -11.70 21.69 9.60
CA PRO A 268 -12.03 20.42 8.98
C PRO A 268 -10.79 19.72 8.42
N VAL A 269 -10.87 18.39 8.27
CA VAL A 269 -9.87 17.60 7.52
C VAL A 269 -10.41 17.42 6.11
N PRO A 270 -9.68 17.86 5.07
CA PRO A 270 -10.12 17.68 3.68
C PRO A 270 -10.18 16.22 3.26
N PRO A 271 -10.94 15.88 2.20
CA PRO A 271 -10.92 14.58 1.57
C PRO A 271 -9.52 14.18 1.10
N LEU A 272 -9.15 12.91 1.32
CA LEU A 272 -7.93 12.32 0.79
C LEU A 272 -8.24 11.55 -0.50
N ALA A 273 -7.52 11.86 -1.57
CA ALA A 273 -7.71 11.15 -2.84
C ALA A 273 -7.45 9.64 -2.66
N PRO A 274 -8.39 8.76 -3.04
CA PRO A 274 -8.22 7.31 -2.87
C PRO A 274 -6.94 6.78 -3.53
N ALA A 275 -6.58 7.29 -4.69
CA ALA A 275 -5.35 6.93 -5.41
C ALA A 275 -4.05 7.32 -4.67
N LYS A 276 -4.13 8.05 -3.56
CA LYS A 276 -3.02 8.41 -2.68
C LYS A 276 -3.12 7.76 -1.30
N PHE A 277 -3.91 6.71 -1.17
CA PHE A 277 -4.18 6.12 0.12
C PHE A 277 -4.18 4.59 0.06
N THR A 278 -3.50 3.94 1.01
CA THR A 278 -3.56 2.51 1.20
C THR A 278 -4.32 2.16 2.47
N GLY A 279 -5.14 1.12 2.42
CA GLY A 279 -5.69 0.49 3.61
C GLY A 279 -4.64 -0.38 4.31
N ALA A 280 -4.88 -0.74 5.57
CA ALA A 280 -4.05 -1.70 6.26
C ALA A 280 -4.84 -2.64 7.16
N LEU A 281 -4.34 -3.88 7.27
CA LEU A 281 -4.84 -4.90 8.17
C LEU A 281 -3.70 -5.56 8.95
N TYR A 282 -4.06 -6.11 10.08
CA TYR A 282 -3.17 -6.92 10.89
C TYR A 282 -3.28 -8.37 10.44
N ILE A 283 -2.19 -9.01 10.05
CA ILE A 283 -2.24 -10.35 9.48
C ILE A 283 -1.48 -11.40 10.28
N ALA A 284 -0.45 -10.99 11.01
CA ALA A 284 0.35 -11.91 11.80
C ALA A 284 0.85 -11.22 13.04
N GLU A 285 1.02 -11.97 14.08
CA GLU A 285 1.52 -11.44 15.30
C GLU A 285 2.17 -12.49 16.14
N GLY A 286 3.45 -12.33 16.36
CA GLY A 286 4.28 -13.03 17.30
C GLY A 286 3.77 -14.29 17.96
N ASN A 287 4.18 -14.58 19.15
CA ASN A 287 3.87 -15.82 19.89
C ASN A 287 2.41 -15.99 20.33
N LYS A 288 1.55 -15.06 19.96
CA LYS A 288 0.13 -15.12 20.32
C LYS A 288 -0.67 -15.11 19.04
N VAL A 289 -1.49 -16.12 18.85
CA VAL A 289 -2.55 -16.06 17.86
C VAL A 289 -3.41 -14.87 18.25
N ARG A 290 -3.29 -13.80 17.50
CA ARG A 290 -4.08 -12.61 17.75
C ARG A 290 -5.49 -12.79 17.22
N PRO A 291 -6.43 -12.09 17.85
CA PRO A 291 -7.77 -11.98 17.31
C PRO A 291 -7.79 -11.57 15.86
N GLU A 292 -6.80 -10.81 15.40
CA GLU A 292 -6.68 -10.36 14.01
C GLU A 292 -6.51 -11.52 13.04
N CYS A 293 -5.74 -12.54 13.36
CA CYS A 293 -5.66 -13.74 12.52
C CYS A 293 -6.97 -14.53 12.49
N THR A 294 -7.76 -14.45 13.54
CA THR A 294 -9.12 -14.98 13.55
C THR A 294 -10.08 -14.05 12.79
N ASN A 295 -9.90 -12.74 12.93
CA ASN A 295 -10.76 -11.74 12.31
C ASN A 295 -10.37 -11.42 10.86
N TYR A 296 -9.11 -11.67 10.48
CA TYR A 296 -8.59 -11.40 9.15
C TYR A 296 -8.02 -12.63 8.45
N PRO A 297 -8.82 -13.70 8.29
CA PRO A 297 -8.46 -14.79 7.38
C PRO A 297 -8.44 -14.28 5.93
N SER A 298 -7.97 -15.09 5.00
CA SER A 298 -7.98 -14.76 3.57
C SER A 298 -9.34 -14.29 3.05
N SER A 299 -10.42 -14.83 3.63
CA SER A 299 -11.78 -14.41 3.31
C SER A 299 -12.02 -12.92 3.59
N VAL A 300 -11.46 -12.37 4.65
CA VAL A 300 -11.58 -10.94 4.98
C VAL A 300 -10.71 -10.10 4.06
N THR A 301 -9.47 -10.53 3.80
CA THR A 301 -8.59 -9.86 2.82
C THR A 301 -9.27 -9.81 1.45
N ASN A 302 -9.87 -10.92 1.02
CA ASN A 302 -10.61 -10.97 -0.24
C ASN A 302 -11.88 -10.12 -0.22
N ALA A 303 -12.54 -9.99 0.94
CA ALA A 303 -13.75 -9.17 1.07
C ALA A 303 -13.48 -7.66 0.96
N VAL A 304 -12.27 -7.18 1.30
CA VAL A 304 -11.92 -5.77 1.11
C VAL A 304 -11.48 -5.45 -0.33
N ALA A 305 -11.13 -6.45 -1.13
CA ALA A 305 -10.63 -6.23 -2.49
C ALA A 305 -11.58 -5.42 -3.39
N PRO A 306 -12.89 -5.74 -3.48
CA PRO A 306 -13.82 -4.95 -4.29
C PRO A 306 -13.92 -3.50 -3.82
N TYR A 307 -13.86 -3.26 -2.52
CA TYR A 307 -13.86 -1.90 -1.96
C TYR A 307 -12.60 -1.15 -2.37
N LEU A 308 -11.41 -1.74 -2.17
CA LEU A 308 -10.15 -1.12 -2.56
C LEU A 308 -10.15 -0.71 -4.04
N GLN A 309 -10.72 -1.55 -4.91
CA GLN A 309 -10.77 -1.31 -6.35
C GLN A 309 -11.84 -0.30 -6.78
N SER A 310 -12.78 0.03 -5.90
CA SER A 310 -13.93 0.88 -6.23
C SER A 310 -14.13 2.07 -5.31
N ALA A 311 -13.30 2.24 -4.27
CA ALA A 311 -13.43 3.31 -3.30
C ALA A 311 -13.43 4.69 -3.99
N ALA A 312 -14.40 5.52 -3.60
CA ALA A 312 -14.54 6.88 -4.09
C ALA A 312 -15.14 7.75 -2.98
N PRO A 313 -14.97 9.07 -3.03
CA PRO A 313 -15.69 9.96 -2.13
C PRO A 313 -17.21 9.76 -2.25
N ASN A 314 -17.92 9.82 -1.14
CA ASN A 314 -19.38 9.71 -1.12
C ASN A 314 -20.03 10.78 -2.02
N GLY A 315 -20.94 10.34 -2.88
CA GLY A 315 -21.57 11.22 -3.87
C GLY A 315 -20.76 11.47 -5.14
N ALA A 316 -19.56 10.89 -5.26
CA ALA A 316 -18.81 10.94 -6.52
C ALA A 316 -19.50 10.07 -7.59
N GLY A 317 -19.59 10.60 -8.80
CA GLY A 317 -20.17 9.87 -9.94
C GLY A 317 -19.25 8.84 -10.58
N THR A 318 -18.02 8.70 -10.09
CA THR A 318 -16.97 7.85 -10.67
C THR A 318 -16.27 7.02 -9.60
N THR A 319 -15.92 5.79 -9.96
CA THR A 319 -15.08 4.91 -9.17
C THR A 319 -13.61 5.31 -9.34
N THR A 320 -12.90 5.51 -8.24
CA THR A 320 -11.49 5.90 -8.28
C THR A 320 -10.57 4.76 -7.89
N GLY A 321 -10.95 3.99 -6.88
CA GLY A 321 -10.12 2.96 -6.27
C GLY A 321 -9.03 3.52 -5.36
N MET A 322 -8.66 2.75 -4.35
CA MET A 322 -7.52 3.06 -3.48
C MET A 322 -6.21 2.67 -4.16
N LEU A 323 -5.12 3.31 -3.76
CA LEU A 323 -3.78 3.00 -4.24
C LEU A 323 -3.40 1.55 -3.95
N GLY A 324 -3.77 1.05 -2.77
CA GLY A 324 -3.39 -0.29 -2.39
C GLY A 324 -3.72 -0.67 -0.97
N PHE A 325 -2.94 -1.65 -0.52
CA PHE A 325 -3.16 -2.34 0.73
C PHE A 325 -1.83 -2.71 1.39
N MET A 326 -1.77 -2.57 2.72
CA MET A 326 -0.59 -2.87 3.52
C MET A 326 -0.92 -3.88 4.61
N PHE A 327 0.07 -4.62 5.07
CA PHE A 327 -0.06 -5.57 6.18
C PHE A 327 0.90 -5.24 7.31
N TRP A 328 0.41 -5.30 8.53
CA TRP A 328 1.23 -5.31 9.74
C TRP A 328 1.07 -6.68 10.43
N ALA A 329 2.10 -7.40 10.74
CA ALA A 329 3.50 -7.23 10.42
C ALA A 329 4.02 -8.56 9.85
N ALA A 330 4.79 -8.47 8.78
CA ALA A 330 5.15 -9.63 7.98
C ALA A 330 6.05 -10.65 8.68
N GLU A 331 6.90 -10.21 9.58
CA GLU A 331 7.96 -11.04 10.19
C GLU A 331 7.61 -11.59 11.57
N LYS A 332 6.50 -11.16 12.16
CA LYS A 332 6.13 -11.73 13.46
C LYS A 332 5.76 -13.19 13.27
N PRO A 333 6.45 -14.11 13.98
CA PRO A 333 6.25 -15.52 13.76
C PRO A 333 4.80 -15.89 14.06
N SER A 334 4.11 -16.44 13.09
CA SER A 334 2.90 -17.20 13.33
C SER A 334 3.29 -18.61 13.79
N THR A 335 2.33 -19.38 14.29
CA THR A 335 2.52 -20.80 14.58
C THR A 335 2.74 -21.62 13.31
N ARG A 336 2.70 -21.02 12.15
CA ARG A 336 2.94 -21.66 10.85
C ARG A 336 4.43 -21.75 10.57
N GLY A 337 4.86 -22.95 10.21
CA GLY A 337 6.22 -23.18 9.74
C GLY A 337 6.44 -22.62 8.35
N ILE A 338 7.71 -22.34 8.03
CA ILE A 338 8.16 -22.10 6.66
C ILE A 338 7.76 -23.30 5.79
N GLY A 339 7.25 -23.02 4.61
CA GLY A 339 6.79 -24.05 3.69
C GLY A 339 5.27 -24.34 3.77
N THR A 340 4.58 -23.76 4.76
CA THR A 340 3.13 -23.61 4.69
C THR A 340 2.82 -22.23 4.11
N ALA A 341 2.18 -22.18 3.00
CA ALA A 341 1.96 -20.93 2.25
C ALA A 341 0.83 -20.09 2.86
N PRO A 342 1.06 -18.83 3.04
CA PRO A 342 2.34 -18.23 3.39
C PRO A 342 2.62 -18.35 4.89
N PRO A 343 3.85 -18.64 5.31
CA PRO A 343 4.21 -18.65 6.71
C PRO A 343 4.06 -17.22 7.29
N ASN A 344 3.99 -17.12 8.61
CA ASN A 344 3.84 -15.85 9.31
C ASN A 344 2.61 -15.00 8.93
N THR A 345 1.60 -15.62 8.36
CA THR A 345 0.33 -14.97 8.00
C THR A 345 -0.84 -15.80 8.51
N CYS A 346 -2.02 -15.20 8.53
CA CYS A 346 -3.26 -15.91 8.75
C CYS A 346 -3.55 -16.85 7.59
N GLU A 347 -4.47 -17.81 7.76
CA GLU A 347 -4.79 -18.78 6.74
C GLU A 347 -5.12 -18.11 5.39
N GLY A 348 -4.52 -18.62 4.31
CA GLY A 348 -4.62 -18.05 2.97
C GLY A 348 -3.83 -16.75 2.75
N GLY A 349 -3.42 -16.11 3.80
CA GLY A 349 -2.46 -15.02 3.92
C GLY A 349 -2.42 -13.96 2.84
N VAL A 350 -1.30 -13.25 2.84
CA VAL A 350 -1.01 -12.14 1.92
C VAL A 350 -1.06 -12.59 0.47
N GLY A 351 -0.50 -13.76 0.16
CA GLY A 351 -0.44 -14.25 -1.21
C GLY A 351 -1.81 -14.46 -1.85
N ALA A 352 -2.79 -14.97 -1.09
CA ALA A 352 -4.16 -15.12 -1.58
C ALA A 352 -4.81 -13.76 -1.87
N GLY A 353 -4.61 -12.77 -0.98
CA GLY A 353 -5.07 -11.40 -1.21
C GLY A 353 -4.44 -10.76 -2.43
N ALA A 354 -3.13 -10.92 -2.61
CA ALA A 354 -2.42 -10.43 -3.79
C ALA A 354 -2.97 -11.03 -5.08
N THR A 355 -3.30 -12.31 -5.07
CA THR A 355 -3.90 -12.98 -6.23
C THR A 355 -5.28 -12.41 -6.54
N ALA A 356 -6.14 -12.23 -5.52
CA ALA A 356 -7.48 -11.67 -5.70
C ALA A 356 -7.46 -10.23 -6.21
N LEU A 357 -6.46 -9.45 -5.81
CA LEU A 357 -6.29 -8.06 -6.22
C LEU A 357 -5.56 -7.90 -7.56
N ALA A 358 -5.04 -8.98 -8.14
CA ALA A 358 -4.26 -8.96 -9.39
C ALA A 358 -3.08 -7.97 -9.34
N ILE A 359 -2.37 -7.95 -8.23
CA ILE A 359 -1.28 -7.01 -7.96
C ILE A 359 -0.15 -7.14 -8.99
N PRO A 360 0.30 -6.01 -9.56
CA PRO A 360 1.47 -6.00 -10.43
C PRO A 360 2.76 -6.22 -9.61
N ILE A 361 3.65 -7.05 -10.13
CA ILE A 361 5.01 -7.24 -9.63
C ILE A 361 5.95 -7.03 -10.82
N PRO A 362 6.92 -6.12 -10.77
CA PRO A 362 7.24 -5.19 -9.68
C PRO A 362 6.19 -4.08 -9.47
N LEU A 363 6.33 -3.34 -8.37
CA LEU A 363 5.48 -2.17 -8.09
C LEU A 363 5.58 -1.18 -9.25
N PRO A 364 4.45 -0.82 -9.88
CA PRO A 364 4.49 0.12 -10.99
C PRO A 364 4.84 1.53 -10.51
N PRO A 365 5.26 2.42 -11.40
CA PRO A 365 5.33 3.84 -11.08
C PRO A 365 4.00 4.33 -10.53
N LEU A 366 4.03 4.97 -9.36
CA LEU A 366 2.82 5.52 -8.75
C LEU A 366 2.49 6.83 -9.46
N ARG A 367 1.54 6.74 -10.38
CA ARG A 367 1.06 7.91 -11.11
C ARG A 367 0.16 8.74 -10.22
N GLN A 368 0.27 10.05 -10.36
CA GLN A 368 -0.77 10.96 -9.89
C GLN A 368 -1.96 10.85 -10.84
N SER A 369 -3.11 10.68 -10.25
CA SER A 369 -4.38 10.86 -10.95
C SER A 369 -4.74 12.32 -11.02
#